data_0f91137523d9b2d7b269223bc9e8195e
#
_entry.id   0f91137523d9b2d7b269223bc9e8195e
#
_cell.length_a   1.000
_cell.length_b   1.000
_cell.length_c   1.000
_cell.angle_alpha   90.00
_cell.angle_beta   90.00
_cell.angle_gamma   90.00
#
_symmetry.space_group_name_H-M   'P 1'
#
loop_
_entity.id
_entity.type
_entity.pdbx_description
1 polymer ?
#
loop_
_entity_poly.entity_id
_entity_poly.type
_entity_poly.pdbx_seq_one_letter_code
_entity_poly.pdbx_strand_id
1 'polypeptide(L)'
;MKIALSEKIGYGLGDMSSSMFWKLFGAYLMIFYTDVFGISAAIVGTMFAITRVWDSFFDPIVGAVADRTSSRWGRFRPYLLYLAVPFGIIGVITFLTPPLGETGKIVYAFVTYGLMMMVYSAINVPYASLLGVMSPDPAHRNTLATYRMTFAYLGSFVCLLLFMPLVNAFGGGDANGPMRGWLTAPQFGWLMAVVVIAVVCVVLFLGCFALTKERVQPVKQEKNSLKTDLRDLLHNRPWWILLGAGVASLVFNSIRDGATVYYFKYYVDETAVGNISFLGLPFVLSGLYLAVGQAANIVGVILAAPISNRMGKRRTFMAAMAVATVLSIGFFWLDKGELAVIFILQALISVCAGSIFPLLWSMYADCADYSELKTGNRATGLIFSSSSMSQKFGWAFGTAVTGWMLAQFGFQANTVQSAETIQGIKMFLSILPAAGALLSLAFIYFYPLSETKMKEITAELEEKRK
;
A
#
# COMPACT_ATOMS: atom_id res chain seq x y z
N MET A 1 -2.25 29.78 15.72
CA MET A 1 -2.04 28.77 16.80
C MET A 1 -0.99 27.77 16.29
N LYS A 2 0.16 27.66 16.94
CA LYS A 2 1.22 26.72 16.46
C LYS A 2 0.88 25.30 16.88
N ILE A 3 0.97 24.32 15.95
CA ILE A 3 0.85 22.89 16.28
C ILE A 3 2.17 22.44 16.90
N ALA A 4 2.10 21.82 18.08
CA ALA A 4 3.27 21.30 18.78
C ALA A 4 3.96 20.19 17.97
N LEU A 5 5.28 20.03 18.14
CA LEU A 5 6.04 18.95 17.49
C LEU A 5 5.50 17.56 17.89
N SER A 6 5.12 17.41 19.18
CA SER A 6 4.51 16.17 19.68
C SER A 6 3.23 15.79 18.94
N GLU A 7 2.40 16.75 18.53
CA GLU A 7 1.18 16.46 17.75
C GLU A 7 1.48 16.07 16.32
N LYS A 8 2.51 16.67 15.71
CA LYS A 8 2.96 16.31 14.34
C LYS A 8 3.48 14.88 14.33
N ILE A 9 4.33 14.54 15.30
CA ILE A 9 4.82 13.17 15.50
C ILE A 9 3.64 12.24 15.81
N GLY A 10 2.78 12.60 16.76
CA GLY A 10 1.62 11.82 17.16
C GLY A 10 0.71 11.49 15.96
N TYR A 11 0.45 12.46 15.09
CA TYR A 11 -0.32 12.21 13.88
C TYR A 11 0.42 11.24 12.93
N GLY A 12 1.74 11.39 12.76
CA GLY A 12 2.56 10.48 11.96
C GLY A 12 2.54 9.02 12.45
N LEU A 13 2.50 8.80 13.80
CA LEU A 13 2.47 7.44 14.39
C LEU A 13 1.28 6.61 13.90
N GLY A 14 0.11 7.23 13.65
CA GLY A 14 -1.07 6.54 13.14
C GLY A 14 -0.83 5.92 11.76
N ASP A 15 -0.21 6.65 10.85
CA ASP A 15 0.09 6.13 9.51
C ASP A 15 1.29 5.17 9.50
N MET A 16 2.24 5.35 10.41
CA MET A 16 3.29 4.38 10.64
C MET A 16 2.72 3.01 10.99
N SER A 17 1.78 2.95 11.94
CA SER A 17 1.09 1.72 12.33
C SER A 17 0.34 1.08 11.16
N SER A 18 -0.48 1.87 10.47
CA SER A 18 -1.27 1.41 9.32
C SER A 18 -0.38 0.87 8.20
N SER A 19 0.72 1.57 7.90
CA SER A 19 1.63 1.22 6.83
C SER A 19 2.44 -0.05 7.13
N MET A 20 2.77 -0.32 8.39
CA MET A 20 3.42 -1.58 8.80
C MET A 20 2.55 -2.79 8.43
N PHE A 21 1.26 -2.80 8.82
CA PHE A 21 0.35 -3.89 8.46
C PHE A 21 0.05 -3.94 6.96
N TRP A 22 -0.09 -2.78 6.31
CA TRP A 22 -0.32 -2.73 4.87
C TRP A 22 0.81 -3.41 4.09
N LYS A 23 2.06 -3.12 4.46
CA LYS A 23 3.23 -3.74 3.82
C LYS A 23 3.41 -5.20 4.20
N LEU A 24 3.10 -5.56 5.44
CA LEU A 24 3.09 -6.96 5.89
C LEU A 24 2.14 -7.80 5.02
N PHE A 25 0.93 -7.31 4.78
CA PHE A 25 -0.04 -8.01 3.93
C PHE A 25 0.37 -8.02 2.46
N GLY A 26 0.84 -6.89 1.94
CA GLY A 26 1.24 -6.78 0.53
C GLY A 26 2.41 -7.67 0.14
N ALA A 27 3.40 -7.81 1.03
CA ALA A 27 4.63 -8.54 0.76
C ALA A 27 4.61 -10.00 1.23
N TYR A 28 3.97 -10.27 2.38
CA TYR A 28 4.16 -11.55 3.07
C TYR A 28 2.90 -12.40 3.24
N LEU A 29 1.69 -11.82 3.18
CA LEU A 29 0.48 -12.58 3.49
C LEU A 29 0.21 -13.68 2.46
N MET A 30 0.51 -13.44 1.19
CA MET A 30 0.31 -14.43 0.14
C MET A 30 1.19 -15.66 0.37
N ILE A 31 2.49 -15.47 0.59
CA ILE A 31 3.42 -16.58 0.85
C ILE A 31 3.12 -17.26 2.19
N PHE A 32 2.63 -16.55 3.19
CA PHE A 32 2.15 -17.16 4.42
C PHE A 32 1.01 -18.13 4.15
N TYR A 33 -0.01 -17.71 3.39
CA TYR A 33 -1.14 -18.58 3.10
C TYR A 33 -0.77 -19.77 2.21
N THR A 34 0.15 -19.59 1.27
CA THR A 34 0.57 -20.71 0.38
C THR A 34 1.54 -21.66 1.08
N ASP A 35 2.62 -21.15 1.65
CA ASP A 35 3.78 -21.94 2.07
C ASP A 35 3.71 -22.38 3.54
N VAL A 36 3.01 -21.61 4.39
CA VAL A 36 2.95 -21.86 5.84
C VAL A 36 1.60 -22.42 6.25
N PHE A 37 0.50 -21.88 5.73
CA PHE A 37 -0.85 -22.35 6.03
C PHE A 37 -1.34 -23.44 5.06
N GLY A 38 -0.82 -23.49 3.83
CA GLY A 38 -1.05 -24.55 2.86
C GLY A 38 -2.36 -24.39 2.08
N ILE A 39 -2.71 -23.17 1.66
CA ILE A 39 -3.82 -22.87 0.76
C ILE A 39 -3.29 -22.64 -0.67
N SER A 40 -4.00 -23.09 -1.70
CA SER A 40 -3.55 -22.88 -3.07
C SER A 40 -3.48 -21.41 -3.46
N ALA A 41 -2.48 -21.02 -4.27
CA ALA A 41 -2.26 -19.63 -4.67
C ALA A 41 -3.47 -19.02 -5.43
N ALA A 42 -4.20 -19.83 -6.22
CA ALA A 42 -5.41 -19.38 -6.91
C ALA A 42 -6.52 -18.95 -5.94
N ILE A 43 -6.74 -19.75 -4.88
CA ILE A 43 -7.74 -19.44 -3.84
C ILE A 43 -7.35 -18.18 -3.10
N VAL A 44 -6.07 -18.02 -2.73
CA VAL A 44 -5.56 -16.82 -2.06
C VAL A 44 -5.73 -15.57 -2.94
N GLY A 45 -5.39 -15.66 -4.24
CA GLY A 45 -5.61 -14.58 -5.19
C GLY A 45 -7.09 -14.17 -5.29
N THR A 46 -7.98 -15.15 -5.37
CA THR A 46 -9.43 -14.93 -5.41
C THR A 46 -9.93 -14.29 -4.11
N MET A 47 -9.42 -14.74 -2.96
CA MET A 47 -9.72 -14.15 -1.65
C MET A 47 -9.34 -12.66 -1.63
N PHE A 48 -8.17 -12.29 -2.08
CA PHE A 48 -7.75 -10.89 -2.14
C PHE A 48 -8.67 -10.06 -3.04
N ALA A 49 -9.04 -10.58 -4.21
CA ALA A 49 -9.96 -9.88 -5.11
C ALA A 49 -11.32 -9.63 -4.47
N ILE A 50 -11.97 -10.66 -3.94
CA ILE A 50 -13.31 -10.58 -3.34
C ILE A 50 -13.30 -9.66 -2.12
N THR A 51 -12.34 -9.83 -1.22
CA THR A 51 -12.27 -9.05 0.02
C THR A 51 -12.07 -7.56 -0.25
N ARG A 52 -11.33 -7.19 -1.31
CA ARG A 52 -11.11 -5.80 -1.67
C ARG A 52 -12.33 -5.13 -2.29
N VAL A 53 -13.12 -5.88 -3.05
CA VAL A 53 -14.41 -5.37 -3.54
C VAL A 53 -15.30 -5.04 -2.34
N TRP A 54 -15.40 -5.95 -1.37
CA TRP A 54 -16.16 -5.73 -0.14
C TRP A 54 -15.65 -4.52 0.67
N ASP A 55 -14.34 -4.40 0.87
CA ASP A 55 -13.68 -3.31 1.59
C ASP A 55 -14.03 -1.93 0.99
N SER A 56 -14.14 -1.85 -0.34
CA SER A 56 -14.48 -0.61 -1.04
C SER A 56 -15.90 -0.11 -0.73
N PHE A 57 -16.84 -1.02 -0.43
CA PHE A 57 -18.19 -0.64 0.02
C PHE A 57 -18.25 -0.31 1.51
N PHE A 58 -17.30 -0.83 2.30
CA PHE A 58 -17.28 -0.63 3.74
C PHE A 58 -16.76 0.76 4.14
N ASP A 59 -15.81 1.33 3.41
CA ASP A 59 -15.23 2.66 3.70
C ASP A 59 -16.26 3.79 3.81
N PRO A 60 -17.21 3.97 2.85
CA PRO A 60 -18.25 4.98 2.96
C PRO A 60 -19.17 4.81 4.18
N ILE A 61 -19.43 3.55 4.57
CA ILE A 61 -20.22 3.24 5.77
C ILE A 61 -19.48 3.70 7.01
N VAL A 62 -18.20 3.36 7.13
CA VAL A 62 -17.35 3.80 8.24
C VAL A 62 -17.26 5.32 8.29
N GLY A 63 -17.06 5.99 7.16
CA GLY A 63 -17.06 7.45 7.07
C GLY A 63 -18.33 8.08 7.59
N ALA A 64 -19.50 7.56 7.17
CA ALA A 64 -20.79 8.03 7.58
C ALA A 64 -21.05 7.82 9.08
N VAL A 65 -20.59 6.71 9.65
CA VAL A 65 -20.67 6.44 11.10
C VAL A 65 -19.75 7.36 11.88
N ALA A 66 -18.51 7.54 11.41
CA ALA A 66 -17.52 8.41 12.05
C ALA A 66 -17.98 9.88 12.08
N ASP A 67 -18.57 10.37 11.01
CA ASP A 67 -19.11 11.73 10.93
C ASP A 67 -20.27 11.99 11.93
N ARG A 68 -21.00 10.95 12.30
CA ARG A 68 -22.11 11.01 13.27
C ARG A 68 -21.68 10.75 14.71
N THR A 69 -20.46 10.28 14.90
CA THR A 69 -19.92 9.98 16.23
C THR A 69 -19.73 11.26 17.02
N SER A 70 -20.17 11.27 18.27
CA SER A 70 -19.96 12.33 19.23
C SER A 70 -19.47 11.74 20.55
N SER A 71 -18.29 12.15 20.99
CA SER A 71 -17.72 11.67 22.24
C SER A 71 -16.94 12.77 22.95
N ARG A 72 -16.61 12.54 24.24
CA ARG A 72 -15.76 13.42 25.05
C ARG A 72 -14.35 13.63 24.47
N TRP A 73 -13.89 12.75 23.58
CA TRP A 73 -12.56 12.82 22.94
C TRP A 73 -12.59 13.37 21.52
N GLY A 74 -13.77 13.76 21.00
CA GLY A 74 -13.98 14.18 19.62
C GLY A 74 -14.76 13.17 18.79
N ARG A 75 -14.72 13.32 17.46
CA ARG A 75 -15.43 12.46 16.50
C ARG A 75 -14.58 11.29 16.04
N PHE A 76 -13.31 11.53 15.71
CA PHE A 76 -12.44 10.58 15.00
C PHE A 76 -11.44 9.90 15.94
N ARG A 77 -10.94 10.59 16.96
CA ARG A 77 -9.99 10.03 17.94
C ARG A 77 -10.46 8.81 18.70
N PRO A 78 -11.75 8.65 19.07
CA PRO A 78 -12.23 7.45 19.75
C PRO A 78 -11.96 6.16 18.99
N TYR A 79 -11.98 6.20 17.65
CA TYR A 79 -11.68 5.03 16.83
C TYR A 79 -10.25 4.55 17.00
N LEU A 80 -9.28 5.47 17.15
CA LEU A 80 -7.88 5.14 17.43
C LEU A 80 -7.73 4.44 18.79
N LEU A 81 -8.51 4.85 19.79
CA LEU A 81 -8.47 4.25 21.11
C LEU A 81 -9.12 2.86 21.16
N TYR A 82 -10.35 2.76 20.65
CA TYR A 82 -11.14 1.53 20.79
C TYR A 82 -10.74 0.44 19.81
N LEU A 83 -10.28 0.81 18.60
CA LEU A 83 -9.93 -0.15 17.56
C LEU A 83 -8.44 -0.51 17.52
N ALA A 84 -7.56 0.18 18.26
CA ALA A 84 -6.14 -0.16 18.29
C ALA A 84 -5.90 -1.62 18.72
N VAL A 85 -6.53 -2.04 19.83
CA VAL A 85 -6.40 -3.41 20.36
C VAL A 85 -7.07 -4.44 19.45
N PRO A 86 -8.33 -4.28 19.02
CA PRO A 86 -8.95 -5.14 18.00
C PRO A 86 -8.12 -5.27 16.74
N PHE A 87 -7.51 -4.18 16.24
CA PHE A 87 -6.63 -4.19 15.08
C PHE A 87 -5.44 -5.13 15.27
N GLY A 88 -4.75 -5.02 16.42
CA GLY A 88 -3.63 -5.92 16.74
C GLY A 88 -4.07 -7.38 16.89
N ILE A 89 -5.16 -7.64 17.61
CA ILE A 89 -5.68 -8.99 17.84
C ILE A 89 -6.07 -9.66 16.53
N ILE A 90 -6.86 -9.00 15.68
CA ILE A 90 -7.30 -9.59 14.41
C ILE A 90 -6.12 -9.76 13.45
N GLY A 91 -5.15 -8.82 13.47
CA GLY A 91 -3.90 -8.99 12.75
C GLY A 91 -3.16 -10.27 13.14
N VAL A 92 -3.05 -10.57 14.42
CA VAL A 92 -2.44 -11.81 14.95
C VAL A 92 -3.27 -13.03 14.53
N ILE A 93 -4.59 -12.99 14.70
CA ILE A 93 -5.49 -14.09 14.31
C ILE A 93 -5.38 -14.41 12.81
N THR A 94 -5.16 -13.41 11.95
CA THR A 94 -4.98 -13.61 10.49
C THR A 94 -3.76 -14.49 10.17
N PHE A 95 -2.73 -14.48 11.02
CA PHE A 95 -1.52 -15.29 10.86
C PHE A 95 -1.48 -16.51 11.81
N LEU A 96 -2.56 -16.84 12.47
CA LEU A 96 -2.67 -18.08 13.23
C LEU A 96 -3.01 -19.24 12.28
N THR A 97 -2.39 -20.41 12.52
CA THR A 97 -2.59 -21.61 11.71
C THR A 97 -3.30 -22.71 12.53
N PRO A 98 -4.61 -22.61 12.76
CA PRO A 98 -5.35 -23.65 13.48
C PRO A 98 -5.35 -24.96 12.67
N PRO A 99 -5.37 -26.13 13.36
CA PRO A 99 -5.34 -27.44 12.74
C PRO A 99 -6.69 -27.80 12.13
N LEU A 100 -7.02 -27.19 11.00
CA LEU A 100 -8.28 -27.36 10.29
C LEU A 100 -8.07 -28.19 9.01
N GLY A 101 -9.13 -28.86 8.56
CA GLY A 101 -9.17 -29.47 7.24
C GLY A 101 -9.11 -28.40 6.12
N GLU A 102 -8.91 -28.83 4.88
CA GLU A 102 -8.68 -27.94 3.73
C GLU A 102 -9.76 -26.84 3.60
N THR A 103 -11.03 -27.21 3.58
CA THR A 103 -12.15 -26.27 3.51
C THR A 103 -12.16 -25.33 4.73
N GLY A 104 -11.86 -25.85 5.93
CA GLY A 104 -11.81 -25.06 7.14
C GLY A 104 -10.72 -23.98 7.10
N LYS A 105 -9.54 -24.28 6.55
CA LYS A 105 -8.45 -23.32 6.33
C LYS A 105 -8.88 -22.20 5.40
N ILE A 106 -9.56 -22.52 4.30
CA ILE A 106 -10.04 -21.54 3.33
C ILE A 106 -11.05 -20.60 3.98
N VAL A 107 -12.07 -21.14 4.66
CA VAL A 107 -13.07 -20.33 5.36
C VAL A 107 -12.43 -19.45 6.43
N TYR A 108 -11.50 -20.01 7.20
CA TYR A 108 -10.75 -19.28 8.23
C TYR A 108 -9.98 -18.09 7.64
N ALA A 109 -9.26 -18.30 6.54
CA ALA A 109 -8.49 -17.26 5.87
C ALA A 109 -9.41 -16.14 5.34
N PHE A 110 -10.52 -16.49 4.67
CA PHE A 110 -11.50 -15.50 4.18
C PHE A 110 -12.11 -14.66 5.31
N VAL A 111 -12.52 -15.32 6.40
CA VAL A 111 -13.16 -14.63 7.54
C VAL A 111 -12.17 -13.73 8.26
N THR A 112 -10.99 -14.22 8.60
CA THR A 112 -9.99 -13.45 9.36
C THR A 112 -9.42 -12.29 8.55
N TYR A 113 -9.11 -12.51 7.27
CA TYR A 113 -8.65 -11.44 6.39
C TYR A 113 -9.75 -10.42 6.11
N GLY A 114 -11.00 -10.86 5.90
CA GLY A 114 -12.15 -9.98 5.73
C GLY A 114 -12.38 -9.10 6.97
N LEU A 115 -12.37 -9.69 8.17
CA LEU A 115 -12.46 -8.95 9.43
C LEU A 115 -11.30 -7.96 9.60
N MET A 116 -10.08 -8.38 9.24
CA MET A 116 -8.92 -7.49 9.31
C MET A 116 -9.07 -6.27 8.39
N MET A 117 -9.57 -6.45 7.18
CA MET A 117 -9.83 -5.33 6.27
C MET A 117 -10.92 -4.40 6.81
N MET A 118 -11.97 -4.94 7.42
CA MET A 118 -13.02 -4.11 8.06
C MET A 118 -12.45 -3.28 9.21
N VAL A 119 -11.65 -3.86 10.10
CA VAL A 119 -11.04 -3.13 11.22
C VAL A 119 -9.98 -2.15 10.71
N TYR A 120 -9.22 -2.52 9.68
CA TYR A 120 -8.28 -1.62 9.02
C TYR A 120 -9.00 -0.37 8.50
N SER A 121 -10.10 -0.52 7.77
CA SER A 121 -10.91 0.60 7.28
C SER A 121 -11.55 1.39 8.43
N ALA A 122 -12.07 0.70 9.45
CA ALA A 122 -12.71 1.31 10.61
C ALA A 122 -11.77 2.22 11.42
N ILE A 123 -10.47 1.95 11.43
CA ILE A 123 -9.48 2.82 12.11
C ILE A 123 -8.89 3.87 11.16
N ASN A 124 -8.63 3.52 9.89
CA ASN A 124 -7.93 4.38 8.94
C ASN A 124 -8.81 5.49 8.36
N VAL A 125 -10.10 5.25 8.11
CA VAL A 125 -11.01 6.28 7.58
C VAL A 125 -11.19 7.44 8.57
N PRO A 126 -11.49 7.19 9.87
CA PRO A 126 -11.50 8.26 10.86
C PRO A 126 -10.13 8.92 11.07
N TYR A 127 -9.04 8.13 11.05
CA TYR A 127 -7.68 8.66 11.15
C TYR A 127 -7.36 9.65 10.01
N ALA A 128 -7.70 9.30 8.78
CA ALA A 128 -7.52 10.21 7.64
C ALA A 128 -8.35 11.50 7.78
N SER A 129 -9.58 11.37 8.29
CA SER A 129 -10.49 12.50 8.53
C SER A 129 -10.01 13.43 9.65
N LEU A 130 -9.24 12.90 10.60
CA LEU A 130 -8.66 13.66 11.71
C LEU A 130 -7.81 14.83 11.23
N LEU A 131 -7.11 14.70 10.07
CA LEU A 131 -6.31 15.77 9.48
C LEU A 131 -7.13 17.08 9.30
N GLY A 132 -8.37 16.95 8.85
CA GLY A 132 -9.24 18.09 8.58
C GLY A 132 -9.68 18.85 9.83
N VAL A 133 -9.68 18.19 10.99
CA VAL A 133 -10.17 18.76 12.26
C VAL A 133 -9.06 19.10 13.27
N MET A 134 -7.81 18.77 12.98
CA MET A 134 -6.67 19.14 13.83
C MET A 134 -6.30 20.61 13.72
N SER A 135 -6.45 21.24 12.55
CA SER A 135 -6.13 22.64 12.34
C SER A 135 -7.03 23.29 11.27
N PRO A 136 -7.46 24.54 11.48
CA PRO A 136 -8.14 25.32 10.44
C PRO A 136 -7.16 25.82 9.37
N ASP A 137 -5.87 25.97 9.69
CA ASP A 137 -4.84 26.51 8.80
C ASP A 137 -4.35 25.49 7.78
N PRO A 138 -4.47 25.77 6.47
CA PRO A 138 -3.99 24.88 5.39
C PRO A 138 -2.49 24.58 5.47
N ALA A 139 -1.65 25.56 5.87
CA ALA A 139 -0.20 25.37 5.98
C ALA A 139 0.15 24.35 7.09
N HIS A 140 -0.56 24.42 8.21
CA HIS A 140 -0.42 23.43 9.27
C HIS A 140 -0.88 22.04 8.84
N ARG A 141 -1.99 21.93 8.10
CA ARG A 141 -2.47 20.65 7.55
C ARG A 141 -1.46 20.04 6.56
N ASN A 142 -0.84 20.86 5.72
CA ASN A 142 0.21 20.41 4.82
C ASN A 142 1.43 19.87 5.59
N THR A 143 1.85 20.55 6.66
CA THR A 143 2.92 20.07 7.54
C THR A 143 2.56 18.71 8.17
N LEU A 144 1.34 18.55 8.70
CA LEU A 144 0.87 17.29 9.26
C LEU A 144 0.86 16.17 8.22
N ALA A 145 0.42 16.45 7.00
CA ALA A 145 0.44 15.48 5.89
C ALA A 145 1.87 15.03 5.53
N THR A 146 2.85 15.95 5.59
CA THR A 146 4.27 15.61 5.38
C THR A 146 4.78 14.66 6.45
N TYR A 147 4.52 14.95 7.73
CA TYR A 147 4.88 14.05 8.84
C TYR A 147 4.20 12.69 8.68
N ARG A 148 2.92 12.67 8.33
CA ARG A 148 2.17 11.45 8.05
C ARG A 148 2.87 10.57 7.02
N MET A 149 3.19 11.12 5.85
CA MET A 149 3.86 10.37 4.77
C MET A 149 5.25 9.88 5.16
N THR A 150 6.04 10.72 5.85
CA THR A 150 7.36 10.35 6.34
C THR A 150 7.28 9.14 7.28
N PHE A 151 6.36 9.16 8.24
CA PHE A 151 6.17 8.07 9.19
C PHE A 151 5.58 6.81 8.54
N ALA A 152 4.74 6.95 7.51
CA ALA A 152 4.24 5.82 6.72
C ALA A 152 5.38 5.05 6.03
N TYR A 153 6.28 5.78 5.37
CA TYR A 153 7.45 5.16 4.74
C TYR A 153 8.43 4.55 5.76
N LEU A 154 8.65 5.24 6.88
CA LEU A 154 9.49 4.74 7.96
C LEU A 154 8.92 3.43 8.54
N GLY A 155 7.62 3.38 8.83
CA GLY A 155 6.95 2.18 9.31
C GLY A 155 7.04 1.02 8.33
N SER A 156 6.79 1.30 7.05
CA SER A 156 6.94 0.32 5.97
C SER A 156 8.35 -0.23 5.89
N PHE A 157 9.35 0.64 5.92
CA PHE A 157 10.76 0.26 5.89
C PHE A 157 11.14 -0.64 7.07
N VAL A 158 10.80 -0.22 8.30
CA VAL A 158 11.09 -0.96 9.53
C VAL A 158 10.41 -2.33 9.51
N CYS A 159 9.14 -2.40 9.08
CA CYS A 159 8.42 -3.66 9.00
C CYS A 159 9.08 -4.62 8.00
N LEU A 160 9.36 -4.17 6.78
CA LEU A 160 9.97 -5.01 5.75
C LEU A 160 11.37 -5.48 6.11
N LEU A 161 12.15 -4.63 6.78
CA LEU A 161 13.50 -4.95 7.22
C LEU A 161 13.51 -6.00 8.34
N LEU A 162 12.64 -5.84 9.34
CA LEU A 162 12.71 -6.62 10.58
C LEU A 162 11.81 -7.86 10.59
N PHE A 163 10.78 -7.95 9.73
CA PHE A 163 9.79 -9.02 9.81
C PHE A 163 10.40 -10.41 9.65
N MET A 164 11.13 -10.67 8.56
CA MET A 164 11.74 -11.99 8.33
C MET A 164 12.84 -12.35 9.35
N PRO A 165 13.71 -11.43 9.77
CA PRO A 165 14.59 -11.67 10.92
C PRO A 165 13.86 -12.12 12.18
N LEU A 166 12.72 -11.50 12.51
CA LEU A 166 11.89 -11.91 13.65
C LEU A 166 11.30 -13.31 13.44
N VAL A 167 10.79 -13.61 12.23
CA VAL A 167 10.28 -14.95 11.89
C VAL A 167 11.35 -16.01 12.12
N ASN A 168 12.57 -15.78 11.64
CA ASN A 168 13.68 -16.72 11.80
C ASN A 168 14.15 -16.83 13.24
N ALA A 169 14.23 -15.72 13.98
CA ALA A 169 14.63 -15.72 15.39
C ALA A 169 13.67 -16.51 16.28
N PHE A 170 12.37 -16.38 16.07
CA PHE A 170 11.36 -17.13 16.84
C PHE A 170 11.13 -18.54 16.32
N GLY A 171 11.25 -18.77 15.02
CA GLY A 171 11.08 -20.08 14.37
C GLY A 171 12.26 -21.02 14.53
N GLY A 172 13.43 -20.52 14.99
CA GLY A 172 14.65 -21.32 15.21
C GLY A 172 15.39 -21.71 13.93
N GLY A 173 15.00 -21.18 12.75
CA GLY A 173 15.67 -21.46 11.47
C GLY A 173 15.52 -22.90 10.94
N ASP A 174 14.90 -23.79 11.69
CA ASP A 174 14.83 -25.23 11.39
C ASP A 174 13.39 -25.62 11.08
N ALA A 175 13.14 -26.05 9.84
CA ALA A 175 11.80 -26.51 9.41
C ALA A 175 11.30 -27.71 10.25
N ASN A 176 12.23 -28.49 10.80
CA ASN A 176 12.00 -29.69 11.63
C ASN A 176 12.13 -29.41 13.15
N GLY A 177 12.13 -28.14 13.56
CA GLY A 177 12.20 -27.76 14.96
C GLY A 177 11.03 -28.31 15.80
N PRO A 178 11.14 -28.32 17.13
CA PRO A 178 10.12 -28.89 18.01
C PRO A 178 8.78 -28.18 17.83
N MET A 179 7.70 -28.95 17.76
CA MET A 179 6.33 -28.41 17.75
C MET A 179 6.03 -27.68 19.09
N ARG A 180 5.38 -26.53 18.99
CA ARG A 180 4.89 -25.75 20.13
C ARG A 180 3.37 -25.78 20.15
N GLY A 181 2.82 -26.74 20.88
CA GLY A 181 1.40 -27.09 20.81
C GLY A 181 1.08 -27.73 19.45
N TRP A 182 0.17 -27.13 18.67
CA TRP A 182 -0.16 -27.58 17.30
C TRP A 182 0.64 -26.85 16.20
N LEU A 183 1.52 -25.90 16.56
CA LEU A 183 2.28 -25.10 15.62
C LEU A 183 3.63 -25.73 15.33
N THR A 184 3.98 -25.81 14.05
CA THR A 184 5.35 -26.11 13.62
C THR A 184 6.27 -24.93 13.93
N ALA A 185 7.58 -25.15 13.96
CA ALA A 185 8.55 -24.11 14.24
C ALA A 185 8.43 -22.89 13.28
N PRO A 186 8.27 -23.06 11.94
CA PRO A 186 7.99 -21.94 11.05
C PRO A 186 6.68 -21.21 11.38
N GLN A 187 5.59 -21.93 11.60
CA GLN A 187 4.29 -21.33 11.96
C GLN A 187 4.38 -20.49 13.23
N PHE A 188 5.09 -21.00 14.25
CA PHE A 188 5.33 -20.27 15.47
C PHE A 188 6.16 -19.00 15.22
N GLY A 189 7.20 -19.08 14.39
CA GLY A 189 8.03 -17.93 14.01
C GLY A 189 7.19 -16.82 13.35
N TRP A 190 6.36 -17.18 12.39
CA TRP A 190 5.44 -16.23 11.72
C TRP A 190 4.48 -15.59 12.72
N LEU A 191 3.83 -16.40 13.56
CA LEU A 191 2.88 -15.91 14.56
C LEU A 191 3.55 -14.90 15.51
N MET A 192 4.71 -15.26 16.08
CA MET A 192 5.41 -14.40 17.05
C MET A 192 5.93 -13.11 16.42
N ALA A 193 6.42 -13.16 15.19
CA ALA A 193 6.82 -11.96 14.45
C ALA A 193 5.64 -11.00 14.28
N VAL A 194 4.45 -11.53 13.91
CA VAL A 194 3.24 -10.72 13.80
C VAL A 194 2.78 -10.18 15.15
N VAL A 195 2.89 -10.95 16.22
CA VAL A 195 2.59 -10.47 17.60
C VAL A 195 3.43 -9.26 17.94
N VAL A 196 4.74 -9.30 17.68
CA VAL A 196 5.63 -8.15 17.93
C VAL A 196 5.19 -6.92 17.12
N ILE A 197 4.94 -7.09 15.81
CA ILE A 197 4.46 -6.00 14.95
C ILE A 197 3.10 -5.47 15.45
N ALA A 198 2.17 -6.35 15.83
CA ALA A 198 0.85 -5.96 16.32
C ALA A 198 0.94 -5.15 17.61
N VAL A 199 1.78 -5.55 18.57
CA VAL A 199 2.01 -4.79 19.81
C VAL A 199 2.57 -3.40 19.49
N VAL A 200 3.58 -3.32 18.60
CA VAL A 200 4.12 -2.02 18.17
C VAL A 200 3.01 -1.16 17.55
N CYS A 201 2.20 -1.72 16.65
CA CYS A 201 1.13 -0.98 16.00
C CYS A 201 0.06 -0.50 17.00
N VAL A 202 -0.31 -1.31 17.98
CA VAL A 202 -1.24 -0.89 19.04
C VAL A 202 -0.66 0.30 19.82
N VAL A 203 0.61 0.23 20.22
CA VAL A 203 1.30 1.31 20.94
C VAL A 203 1.34 2.59 20.07
N LEU A 204 1.62 2.47 18.78
CA LEU A 204 1.65 3.61 17.86
C LEU A 204 0.27 4.26 17.69
N PHE A 205 -0.81 3.49 17.55
CA PHE A 205 -2.18 4.04 17.48
C PHE A 205 -2.59 4.70 18.79
N LEU A 206 -2.29 4.09 19.94
CA LEU A 206 -2.54 4.70 21.24
C LEU A 206 -1.71 5.97 21.45
N GLY A 207 -0.46 6.00 20.97
CA GLY A 207 0.37 7.20 20.92
C GLY A 207 -0.23 8.30 20.04
N CYS A 208 -0.77 7.94 18.87
CA CYS A 208 -1.49 8.84 18.01
C CYS A 208 -2.71 9.44 18.71
N PHE A 209 -3.52 8.60 19.38
CA PHE A 209 -4.65 9.07 20.18
C PHE A 209 -4.22 10.04 21.29
N ALA A 210 -3.17 9.70 22.05
CA ALA A 210 -2.73 10.49 23.20
C ALA A 210 -2.16 11.85 22.79
N LEU A 211 -1.43 11.91 21.68
CA LEU A 211 -0.70 13.11 21.25
C LEU A 211 -1.49 14.03 20.32
N THR A 212 -2.60 13.57 19.70
CA THR A 212 -3.40 14.40 18.78
C THR A 212 -4.60 15.04 19.48
N LYS A 213 -5.09 16.16 18.92
CA LYS A 213 -6.29 16.85 19.42
C LYS A 213 -7.15 17.33 18.27
N GLU A 214 -8.47 17.16 18.40
CA GLU A 214 -9.46 17.76 17.49
C GLU A 214 -9.78 19.18 17.97
N ARG A 215 -9.66 20.17 17.06
CA ARG A 215 -9.88 21.60 17.38
C ARG A 215 -10.96 22.24 16.54
N VAL A 216 -11.22 21.69 15.36
CA VAL A 216 -12.13 22.27 14.38
C VAL A 216 -13.36 21.38 14.27
N GLN A 217 -14.54 21.98 14.48
CA GLN A 217 -15.78 21.33 14.11
C GLN A 217 -16.02 21.55 12.61
N PRO A 218 -16.23 20.49 11.82
CA PRO A 218 -16.55 20.64 10.40
C PRO A 218 -17.80 21.48 10.23
N VAL A 219 -17.69 22.57 9.46
CA VAL A 219 -18.86 23.35 9.05
C VAL A 219 -19.74 22.45 8.18
N LYS A 220 -21.05 22.41 8.42
CA LYS A 220 -22.01 21.78 7.52
C LYS A 220 -21.90 22.51 6.17
N GLN A 221 -21.17 21.92 5.22
CA GLN A 221 -21.21 22.39 3.83
C GLN A 221 -22.61 22.04 3.27
N GLU A 222 -23.22 23.00 2.62
CA GLU A 222 -24.36 22.73 1.74
C GLU A 222 -23.88 21.75 0.67
N LYS A 223 -24.38 20.53 0.73
CA LYS A 223 -23.98 19.48 -0.18
C LYS A 223 -24.78 19.64 -1.47
N ASN A 224 -24.09 19.88 -2.57
CA ASN A 224 -24.65 19.57 -3.88
C ASN A 224 -25.19 18.12 -3.89
N SER A 225 -26.17 17.84 -4.70
CA SER A 225 -26.69 16.48 -4.79
C SER A 225 -25.58 15.52 -5.20
N LEU A 226 -25.33 14.47 -4.41
CA LEU A 226 -24.37 13.41 -4.74
C LEU A 226 -24.54 12.87 -6.17
N LYS A 227 -25.78 12.90 -6.67
CA LYS A 227 -26.10 12.49 -8.04
C LYS A 227 -25.47 13.42 -9.08
N THR A 228 -25.47 14.72 -8.82
CA THR A 228 -24.86 15.73 -9.70
C THR A 228 -23.35 15.59 -9.70
N ASP A 229 -22.74 15.49 -8.50
CA ASP A 229 -21.29 15.33 -8.34
C ASP A 229 -20.78 14.05 -9.03
N LEU A 230 -21.52 12.94 -8.89
CA LEU A 230 -21.18 11.67 -9.54
C LEU A 230 -21.33 11.77 -11.06
N ARG A 231 -22.37 12.43 -11.56
CA ARG A 231 -22.56 12.66 -13.00
C ARG A 231 -21.41 13.49 -13.57
N ASP A 232 -20.99 14.56 -12.92
CA ASP A 232 -19.91 15.43 -13.34
C ASP A 232 -18.58 14.68 -13.36
N LEU A 233 -18.32 13.84 -12.33
CA LEU A 233 -17.14 12.98 -12.28
C LEU A 233 -17.10 11.97 -13.42
N LEU A 234 -18.21 11.31 -13.72
CA LEU A 234 -18.29 10.33 -14.81
C LEU A 234 -18.06 10.95 -16.19
N HIS A 235 -18.34 12.26 -16.36
CA HIS A 235 -18.05 13.01 -17.59
C HIS A 235 -16.64 13.63 -17.61
N ASN A 236 -15.88 13.51 -16.53
CA ASN A 236 -14.52 14.04 -16.42
C ASN A 236 -13.51 13.07 -17.08
N ARG A 237 -13.27 13.24 -18.39
CA ARG A 237 -12.33 12.38 -19.14
C ARG A 237 -10.91 12.37 -18.57
N PRO A 238 -10.28 13.49 -18.17
CA PRO A 238 -8.97 13.48 -17.48
C PRO A 238 -8.93 12.58 -16.26
N TRP A 239 -10.01 12.57 -15.47
CA TRP A 239 -10.11 11.74 -14.28
C TRP A 239 -10.10 10.23 -14.61
N TRP A 240 -10.85 9.77 -15.63
CA TRP A 240 -10.82 8.38 -16.06
C TRP A 240 -9.43 7.89 -16.46
N ILE A 241 -8.70 8.75 -17.19
CA ILE A 241 -7.33 8.46 -17.62
C ILE A 241 -6.40 8.31 -16.41
N LEU A 242 -6.50 9.22 -15.43
CA LEU A 242 -5.72 9.14 -14.21
C LEU A 242 -6.10 7.94 -13.33
N LEU A 243 -7.39 7.62 -13.29
CA LEU A 243 -7.86 6.43 -12.58
C LEU A 243 -7.20 5.17 -13.16
N GLY A 244 -7.26 5.01 -14.48
CA GLY A 244 -6.62 3.89 -15.19
C GLY A 244 -5.10 3.86 -14.99
N ALA A 245 -4.42 4.99 -15.11
CA ALA A 245 -2.98 5.10 -14.87
C ALA A 245 -2.60 4.74 -13.43
N GLY A 246 -3.39 5.21 -12.47
CA GLY A 246 -3.20 4.91 -11.04
C GLY A 246 -3.35 3.43 -10.74
N VAL A 247 -4.44 2.81 -11.20
CA VAL A 247 -4.65 1.35 -11.05
C VAL A 247 -3.49 0.57 -11.67
N ALA A 248 -3.10 0.87 -12.91
CA ALA A 248 -2.02 0.18 -13.61
C ALA A 248 -0.66 0.32 -12.90
N SER A 249 -0.33 1.51 -12.38
CA SER A 249 0.90 1.75 -11.60
C SER A 249 0.92 0.93 -10.30
N LEU A 250 -0.24 0.75 -9.67
CA LEU A 250 -0.35 0.01 -8.43
C LEU A 250 -0.34 -1.49 -8.63
N VAL A 251 -0.91 -1.97 -9.75
CA VAL A 251 -0.75 -3.36 -10.19
C VAL A 251 0.74 -3.68 -10.40
N PHE A 252 1.48 -2.79 -11.07
CA PHE A 252 2.94 -2.90 -11.22
C PHE A 252 3.64 -3.09 -9.86
N ASN A 253 3.37 -2.22 -8.89
CA ASN A 253 3.98 -2.29 -7.56
C ASN A 253 3.53 -3.53 -6.77
N SER A 254 2.25 -3.85 -6.82
CA SER A 254 1.64 -4.95 -6.06
C SER A 254 2.18 -6.31 -6.49
N ILE A 255 2.33 -6.55 -7.81
CA ILE A 255 2.90 -7.79 -8.32
C ILE A 255 4.35 -7.93 -7.85
N ARG A 256 5.16 -6.88 -7.92
CA ARG A 256 6.56 -6.90 -7.49
C ARG A 256 6.70 -7.18 -5.99
N ASP A 257 5.95 -6.46 -5.16
CA ASP A 257 6.00 -6.64 -3.70
C ASP A 257 5.57 -8.07 -3.31
N GLY A 258 4.44 -8.54 -3.86
CA GLY A 258 3.88 -9.86 -3.54
C GLY A 258 4.69 -11.05 -4.05
N ALA A 259 5.42 -10.88 -5.14
CA ALA A 259 6.22 -11.95 -5.75
C ALA A 259 7.67 -12.01 -5.25
N THR A 260 8.16 -10.97 -4.57
CA THR A 260 9.57 -10.88 -4.14
C THR A 260 10.02 -12.08 -3.33
N VAL A 261 9.22 -12.49 -2.33
CA VAL A 261 9.62 -13.60 -1.45
C VAL A 261 9.67 -14.92 -2.21
N TYR A 262 8.76 -15.14 -3.18
CA TYR A 262 8.80 -16.31 -4.06
C TYR A 262 10.05 -16.31 -4.94
N TYR A 263 10.44 -15.16 -5.50
CA TYR A 263 11.65 -15.04 -6.32
C TYR A 263 12.90 -15.39 -5.53
N PHE A 264 13.06 -14.86 -4.32
CA PHE A 264 14.22 -15.13 -3.50
C PHE A 264 14.22 -16.55 -2.93
N LYS A 265 13.07 -17.08 -2.52
CA LYS A 265 12.95 -18.43 -1.96
C LYS A 265 13.16 -19.53 -3.02
N TYR A 266 12.54 -19.40 -4.19
CA TYR A 266 12.48 -20.51 -5.16
C TYR A 266 13.41 -20.35 -6.35
N TYR A 267 13.82 -19.13 -6.72
CA TYR A 267 14.76 -18.92 -7.83
C TYR A 267 16.18 -18.64 -7.34
N VAL A 268 16.34 -17.68 -6.42
CA VAL A 268 17.68 -17.32 -5.89
C VAL A 268 18.19 -18.37 -4.91
N ASP A 269 17.29 -19.06 -4.20
CA ASP A 269 17.58 -19.95 -3.07
C ASP A 269 18.33 -19.22 -1.95
N GLU A 270 17.66 -18.22 -1.36
CA GLU A 270 18.27 -17.36 -0.32
C GLU A 270 18.74 -18.16 0.90
N THR A 271 18.23 -19.38 1.12
CA THR A 271 18.70 -20.26 2.20
C THR A 271 20.09 -20.80 1.93
N ALA A 272 20.44 -21.08 0.68
CA ALA A 272 21.78 -21.52 0.26
C ALA A 272 22.81 -20.38 0.30
N VAL A 273 22.38 -19.13 0.05
CA VAL A 273 23.24 -17.94 0.16
C VAL A 273 23.59 -17.62 1.61
N GLY A 274 22.75 -18.06 2.55
CA GLY A 274 22.91 -17.84 3.97
C GLY A 274 22.38 -16.48 4.46
N ASN A 275 22.19 -16.39 5.75
CA ASN A 275 21.69 -15.17 6.39
C ASN A 275 22.83 -14.16 6.58
N ILE A 276 22.56 -12.90 6.25
CA ILE A 276 23.45 -11.79 6.58
C ILE A 276 23.22 -11.44 8.04
N SER A 277 24.18 -11.76 8.92
CA SER A 277 24.07 -11.41 10.34
C SER A 277 24.49 -9.96 10.57
N PHE A 278 23.56 -9.14 11.07
CA PHE A 278 23.86 -7.78 11.50
C PHE A 278 23.17 -7.51 12.85
N LEU A 279 23.91 -7.01 13.83
CA LEU A 279 23.43 -6.81 15.21
C LEU A 279 22.83 -8.08 15.85
N GLY A 280 23.34 -9.27 15.47
CA GLY A 280 22.85 -10.55 15.98
C GLY A 280 21.52 -11.02 15.40
N LEU A 281 20.93 -10.30 14.42
CA LEU A 281 19.73 -10.70 13.72
C LEU A 281 20.05 -11.28 12.35
N PRO A 282 19.42 -12.40 11.94
CA PRO A 282 19.62 -13.02 10.65
C PRO A 282 18.74 -12.33 9.59
N PHE A 283 19.33 -11.46 8.77
CA PHE A 283 18.64 -10.81 7.65
C PHE A 283 18.60 -11.74 6.44
N VAL A 284 17.43 -11.83 5.80
CA VAL A 284 17.23 -12.57 4.56
C VAL A 284 17.21 -11.62 3.36
N LEU A 285 17.66 -12.13 2.19
CA LEU A 285 17.77 -11.31 0.99
C LEU A 285 16.45 -10.71 0.53
N SER A 286 15.34 -11.45 0.63
CA SER A 286 14.01 -10.97 0.26
C SER A 286 13.58 -9.75 1.10
N GLY A 287 13.80 -9.80 2.41
CA GLY A 287 13.52 -8.68 3.32
C GLY A 287 14.37 -7.45 3.03
N LEU A 288 15.68 -7.65 2.80
CA LEU A 288 16.61 -6.57 2.41
C LEU A 288 16.21 -5.93 1.07
N TYR A 289 15.84 -6.75 0.07
CA TYR A 289 15.41 -6.28 -1.23
C TYR A 289 14.17 -5.37 -1.12
N LEU A 290 13.16 -5.78 -0.35
CA LEU A 290 11.96 -4.98 -0.10
C LEU A 290 12.30 -3.69 0.66
N ALA A 291 13.18 -3.76 1.67
CA ALA A 291 13.61 -2.60 2.44
C ALA A 291 14.38 -1.59 1.57
N VAL A 292 15.33 -2.05 0.73
CA VAL A 292 16.02 -1.21 -0.26
C VAL A 292 15.03 -0.54 -1.22
N GLY A 293 14.05 -1.30 -1.72
CA GLY A 293 12.98 -0.75 -2.55
C GLY A 293 12.20 0.36 -1.83
N GLN A 294 11.85 0.16 -0.56
CA GLN A 294 11.13 1.16 0.23
C GLN A 294 11.96 2.42 0.49
N ALA A 295 13.25 2.27 0.81
CA ALA A 295 14.17 3.40 0.94
C ALA A 295 14.31 4.18 -0.37
N ALA A 296 14.44 3.48 -1.49
CA ALA A 296 14.53 4.08 -2.81
C ALA A 296 13.22 4.78 -3.24
N ASN A 297 12.05 4.28 -2.83
CA ASN A 297 10.77 4.97 -3.02
C ASN A 297 10.77 6.35 -2.35
N ILE A 298 11.34 6.49 -1.13
CA ILE A 298 11.46 7.78 -0.44
C ILE A 298 12.27 8.76 -1.29
N VAL A 299 13.38 8.31 -1.85
CA VAL A 299 14.20 9.14 -2.76
C VAL A 299 13.38 9.57 -3.99
N GLY A 300 12.60 8.65 -4.57
CA GLY A 300 11.69 8.95 -5.68
C GLY A 300 10.67 10.04 -5.34
N VAL A 301 10.05 9.95 -4.17
CA VAL A 301 9.09 10.97 -3.67
C VAL A 301 9.76 12.35 -3.56
N ILE A 302 10.96 12.40 -2.99
CA ILE A 302 11.72 13.67 -2.82
C ILE A 302 12.08 14.26 -4.19
N LEU A 303 12.49 13.44 -5.15
CA LEU A 303 12.89 13.87 -6.48
C LEU A 303 11.70 14.25 -7.37
N ALA A 304 10.50 13.79 -7.08
CA ALA A 304 9.30 14.04 -7.90
C ALA A 304 9.02 15.54 -8.07
N ALA A 305 9.06 16.33 -6.99
CA ALA A 305 8.76 17.75 -7.03
C ALA A 305 9.78 18.58 -7.86
N PRO A 306 11.11 18.51 -7.62
CA PRO A 306 12.07 19.28 -8.40
C PRO A 306 12.10 18.87 -9.88
N ILE A 307 11.91 17.60 -10.21
CA ILE A 307 11.87 17.13 -11.61
C ILE A 307 10.58 17.60 -12.28
N SER A 308 9.42 17.45 -11.64
CA SER A 308 8.14 17.86 -12.22
C SER A 308 8.02 19.38 -12.40
N ASN A 309 8.65 20.16 -11.54
CA ASN A 309 8.70 21.62 -11.69
C ASN A 309 9.48 22.06 -12.93
N ARG A 310 10.45 21.25 -13.40
CA ARG A 310 11.25 21.56 -14.62
C ARG A 310 10.62 20.99 -15.89
N MET A 311 10.14 19.74 -15.85
CA MET A 311 9.69 19.00 -17.04
C MET A 311 8.16 18.98 -17.20
N GLY A 312 7.42 19.34 -16.16
CA GLY A 312 5.97 19.18 -16.05
C GLY A 312 5.57 17.79 -15.51
N LYS A 313 4.44 17.73 -14.79
CA LYS A 313 3.95 16.51 -14.09
C LYS A 313 3.76 15.34 -15.07
N ARG A 314 3.08 15.58 -16.19
CA ARG A 314 2.80 14.57 -17.23
C ARG A 314 4.08 13.95 -17.78
N ARG A 315 5.07 14.78 -18.17
CA ARG A 315 6.34 14.29 -18.75
C ARG A 315 7.16 13.53 -17.72
N THR A 316 7.21 14.00 -16.49
CA THR A 316 7.91 13.33 -15.39
C THR A 316 7.31 11.96 -15.12
N PHE A 317 5.99 11.85 -15.07
CA PHE A 317 5.29 10.57 -14.91
C PHE A 317 5.62 9.61 -16.04
N MET A 318 5.52 10.09 -17.31
CA MET A 318 5.83 9.26 -18.49
C MET A 318 7.28 8.78 -18.49
N ALA A 319 8.24 9.66 -18.17
CA ALA A 319 9.65 9.29 -18.10
C ALA A 319 9.91 8.25 -17.01
N ALA A 320 9.34 8.43 -15.81
CA ALA A 320 9.48 7.49 -14.72
C ALA A 320 8.92 6.10 -15.08
N MET A 321 7.72 6.03 -15.66
CA MET A 321 7.12 4.76 -16.08
C MET A 321 7.85 4.11 -17.25
N ALA A 322 8.34 4.89 -18.21
CA ALA A 322 9.15 4.37 -19.33
C ALA A 322 10.46 3.74 -18.82
N VAL A 323 11.18 4.44 -17.93
CA VAL A 323 12.41 3.92 -17.31
C VAL A 323 12.10 2.67 -16.48
N ALA A 324 11.06 2.70 -15.64
CA ALA A 324 10.64 1.54 -14.85
C ALA A 324 10.30 0.33 -15.74
N THR A 325 9.64 0.55 -16.87
CA THR A 325 9.31 -0.51 -17.86
C THR A 325 10.58 -1.14 -18.41
N VAL A 326 11.52 -0.32 -18.93
CA VAL A 326 12.76 -0.82 -19.55
C VAL A 326 13.60 -1.59 -18.52
N LEU A 327 13.79 -1.04 -17.33
CA LEU A 327 14.56 -1.69 -16.26
C LEU A 327 13.89 -2.98 -15.77
N SER A 328 12.55 -3.00 -15.70
CA SER A 328 11.81 -4.22 -15.33
C SER A 328 11.93 -5.30 -16.40
N ILE A 329 11.86 -4.96 -17.68
CA ILE A 329 12.10 -5.92 -18.76
C ILE A 329 13.52 -6.46 -18.67
N GLY A 330 14.53 -5.58 -18.47
CA GLY A 330 15.94 -5.98 -18.31
C GLY A 330 16.16 -6.95 -17.15
N PHE A 331 15.34 -6.87 -16.11
CA PHE A 331 15.42 -7.77 -14.95
C PHE A 331 15.22 -9.27 -15.31
N PHE A 332 14.51 -9.55 -16.42
CA PHE A 332 14.24 -10.93 -16.86
C PHE A 332 15.50 -11.74 -17.21
N TRP A 333 16.52 -11.08 -17.75
CA TRP A 333 17.77 -11.74 -18.18
C TRP A 333 18.78 -11.93 -17.06
N LEU A 334 18.51 -11.43 -15.85
CA LEU A 334 19.43 -11.58 -14.73
C LEU A 334 19.49 -13.02 -14.23
N ASP A 335 20.71 -13.46 -13.94
CA ASP A 335 20.95 -14.73 -13.26
C ASP A 335 20.89 -14.59 -11.74
N LYS A 336 20.59 -15.70 -11.06
CA LYS A 336 20.47 -15.74 -9.60
C LYS A 336 21.74 -15.32 -8.84
N GLY A 337 22.91 -15.40 -9.48
CA GLY A 337 24.19 -14.99 -8.90
C GLY A 337 24.47 -13.48 -9.00
N GLU A 338 23.71 -12.74 -9.82
CA GLU A 338 23.94 -11.32 -10.05
C GLU A 338 23.23 -10.42 -9.02
N LEU A 339 23.36 -10.77 -7.73
CA LEU A 339 22.66 -10.10 -6.63
C LEU A 339 22.86 -8.58 -6.62
N ALA A 340 24.09 -8.10 -6.87
CA ALA A 340 24.38 -6.68 -6.89
C ALA A 340 23.53 -5.94 -7.95
N VAL A 341 23.42 -6.51 -9.15
CA VAL A 341 22.64 -5.92 -10.25
C VAL A 341 21.13 -5.99 -9.92
N ILE A 342 20.66 -7.09 -9.33
CA ILE A 342 19.28 -7.26 -8.85
C ILE A 342 18.92 -6.14 -7.87
N PHE A 343 19.76 -5.83 -6.89
CA PHE A 343 19.51 -4.78 -5.90
C PHE A 343 19.61 -3.37 -6.50
N ILE A 344 20.57 -3.13 -7.41
CA ILE A 344 20.68 -1.84 -8.10
C ILE A 344 19.44 -1.58 -8.96
N LEU A 345 19.00 -2.56 -9.75
CA LEU A 345 17.76 -2.41 -10.56
C LEU A 345 16.54 -2.21 -9.67
N GLN A 346 16.45 -2.92 -8.54
CA GLN A 346 15.37 -2.68 -7.57
C GLN A 346 15.37 -1.24 -7.09
N ALA A 347 16.51 -0.70 -6.70
CA ALA A 347 16.62 0.68 -6.23
C ALA A 347 16.18 1.67 -7.32
N LEU A 348 16.67 1.52 -8.55
CA LEU A 348 16.34 2.40 -9.67
C LEU A 348 14.85 2.33 -10.04
N ILE A 349 14.29 1.12 -10.13
CA ILE A 349 12.87 0.91 -10.41
C ILE A 349 12.01 1.54 -9.30
N SER A 350 12.41 1.39 -8.04
CA SER A 350 11.68 1.91 -6.89
C SER A 350 11.76 3.44 -6.79
N VAL A 351 12.86 4.07 -7.21
CA VAL A 351 12.92 5.55 -7.34
C VAL A 351 11.89 6.03 -8.35
N CYS A 352 11.79 5.35 -9.50
CA CYS A 352 10.76 5.67 -10.50
C CYS A 352 9.35 5.48 -9.94
N ALA A 353 9.07 4.34 -9.31
CA ALA A 353 7.78 4.01 -8.72
C ALA A 353 7.37 4.99 -7.62
N GLY A 354 8.29 5.35 -6.73
CA GLY A 354 8.05 6.29 -5.63
C GLY A 354 7.68 7.70 -6.11
N SER A 355 8.22 8.14 -7.25
CA SER A 355 7.91 9.45 -7.82
C SER A 355 6.45 9.58 -8.32
N ILE A 356 5.79 8.46 -8.62
CA ILE A 356 4.45 8.44 -9.20
C ILE A 356 3.38 8.92 -8.20
N PHE A 357 3.48 8.53 -6.93
CA PHE A 357 2.46 8.85 -5.92
C PHE A 357 2.19 10.37 -5.78
N PRO A 358 3.19 11.21 -5.49
CA PRO A 358 2.95 12.65 -5.36
C PRO A 358 2.47 13.28 -6.66
N LEU A 359 2.91 12.78 -7.83
CA LEU A 359 2.44 13.26 -9.13
C LEU A 359 0.96 12.93 -9.34
N LEU A 360 0.52 11.69 -9.07
CA LEU A 360 -0.89 11.30 -9.16
C LEU A 360 -1.78 12.19 -8.30
N TRP A 361 -1.43 12.39 -7.03
CA TRP A 361 -2.21 13.22 -6.12
C TRP A 361 -2.31 14.67 -6.63
N SER A 362 -1.21 15.21 -7.13
CA SER A 362 -1.20 16.56 -7.72
C SER A 362 -2.05 16.64 -8.99
N MET A 363 -2.01 15.63 -9.87
CA MET A 363 -2.78 15.59 -11.10
C MET A 363 -4.29 15.36 -10.84
N TYR A 364 -4.67 14.69 -9.75
CA TYR A 364 -6.08 14.63 -9.31
C TYR A 364 -6.61 16.00 -8.88
N ALA A 365 -5.78 16.83 -8.24
CA ALA A 365 -6.14 18.22 -7.96
C ALA A 365 -6.36 19.02 -9.27
N ASP A 366 -5.52 18.81 -10.28
CA ASP A 366 -5.70 19.43 -11.60
C ASP A 366 -7.03 18.99 -12.25
N CYS A 367 -7.45 17.75 -12.07
CA CYS A 367 -8.78 17.28 -12.52
C CYS A 367 -9.94 17.97 -11.78
N ALA A 368 -9.76 18.33 -10.51
CA ALA A 368 -10.77 19.06 -9.75
C ALA A 368 -10.91 20.51 -10.27
N ASP A 369 -9.79 21.17 -10.55
CA ASP A 369 -9.81 22.52 -11.16
C ASP A 369 -10.42 22.51 -12.56
N TYR A 370 -10.13 21.49 -13.36
CA TYR A 370 -10.76 21.30 -14.68
C TYR A 370 -12.27 21.07 -14.58
N SER A 371 -12.74 20.29 -13.56
CA SER A 371 -14.16 20.09 -13.28
C SER A 371 -14.84 21.40 -12.93
N GLU A 372 -14.24 22.19 -12.03
CA GLU A 372 -14.76 23.49 -11.60
C GLU A 372 -14.93 24.46 -12.80
N LEU A 373 -13.94 24.51 -13.70
CA LEU A 373 -14.02 25.36 -14.86
C LEU A 373 -15.17 24.97 -15.81
N LYS A 374 -15.38 23.65 -16.02
CA LYS A 374 -16.37 23.12 -16.95
C LYS A 374 -17.80 23.11 -16.43
N THR A 375 -18.00 22.74 -15.17
CA THR A 375 -19.31 22.48 -14.59
C THR A 375 -19.70 23.47 -13.51
N GLY A 376 -18.79 24.33 -13.08
CA GLY A 376 -18.95 25.20 -11.90
C GLY A 376 -18.84 24.44 -10.59
N ASN A 377 -18.64 23.11 -10.64
CA ASN A 377 -18.57 22.24 -9.48
C ASN A 377 -17.19 21.57 -9.37
N ARG A 378 -16.50 21.82 -8.26
CA ARG A 378 -15.13 21.31 -8.06
C ARG A 378 -15.09 19.83 -7.71
N ALA A 379 -16.13 19.28 -7.10
CA ALA A 379 -16.29 17.88 -6.70
C ALA A 379 -15.01 17.24 -6.07
N THR A 380 -14.23 18.03 -5.34
CA THR A 380 -12.90 17.67 -4.83
C THR A 380 -12.94 16.39 -3.99
N GLY A 381 -13.90 16.30 -3.08
CA GLY A 381 -14.04 15.14 -2.19
C GLY A 381 -14.27 13.84 -2.96
N LEU A 382 -15.07 13.88 -4.02
CA LEU A 382 -15.39 12.71 -4.84
C LEU A 382 -14.18 12.29 -5.69
N ILE A 383 -13.44 13.23 -6.27
CA ILE A 383 -12.22 12.97 -7.04
C ILE A 383 -11.16 12.32 -6.17
N PHE A 384 -10.90 12.85 -4.97
CA PHE A 384 -9.89 12.29 -4.07
C PHE A 384 -10.31 10.96 -3.44
N SER A 385 -11.59 10.76 -3.13
CA SER A 385 -12.08 9.47 -2.62
C SER A 385 -11.99 8.38 -3.68
N SER A 386 -12.32 8.69 -4.94
CA SER A 386 -12.17 7.74 -6.05
C SER A 386 -10.71 7.41 -6.36
N SER A 387 -9.79 8.35 -6.15
CA SER A 387 -8.34 8.11 -6.20
C SER A 387 -7.91 7.09 -5.15
N SER A 388 -8.37 7.25 -3.91
CA SER A 388 -8.12 6.28 -2.84
C SER A 388 -8.68 4.90 -3.16
N MET A 389 -9.87 4.85 -3.74
CA MET A 389 -10.50 3.60 -4.21
C MET A 389 -9.67 2.95 -5.32
N SER A 390 -9.13 3.72 -6.27
CA SER A 390 -8.26 3.19 -7.33
C SER A 390 -7.00 2.52 -6.77
N GLN A 391 -6.45 3.08 -5.69
CA GLN A 391 -5.30 2.48 -5.00
C GLN A 391 -5.65 1.11 -4.42
N LYS A 392 -6.78 0.99 -3.73
CA LYS A 392 -7.23 -0.29 -3.18
C LYS A 392 -7.45 -1.34 -4.27
N PHE A 393 -8.10 -0.96 -5.38
CA PHE A 393 -8.30 -1.86 -6.52
C PHE A 393 -6.99 -2.26 -7.20
N GLY A 394 -6.07 -1.32 -7.41
CA GLY A 394 -4.77 -1.62 -8.03
C GLY A 394 -3.96 -2.64 -7.21
N TRP A 395 -3.87 -2.45 -5.89
CA TRP A 395 -3.21 -3.40 -4.99
C TRP A 395 -3.92 -4.76 -4.99
N ALA A 396 -5.23 -4.78 -4.90
CA ALA A 396 -6.02 -6.02 -4.88
C ALA A 396 -5.87 -6.81 -6.17
N PHE A 397 -6.02 -6.13 -7.31
CA PHE A 397 -5.91 -6.76 -8.61
C PHE A 397 -4.50 -7.31 -8.85
N GLY A 398 -3.46 -6.55 -8.46
CA GLY A 398 -2.08 -7.01 -8.59
C GLY A 398 -1.80 -8.27 -7.76
N THR A 399 -2.24 -8.31 -6.50
CA THR A 399 -2.08 -9.52 -5.66
C THR A 399 -2.92 -10.70 -6.18
N ALA A 400 -4.14 -10.45 -6.67
CA ALA A 400 -4.97 -11.49 -7.27
C ALA A 400 -4.31 -12.09 -8.53
N VAL A 401 -3.82 -11.23 -9.43
CA VAL A 401 -3.09 -11.65 -10.63
C VAL A 401 -1.87 -12.48 -10.25
N THR A 402 -1.10 -12.08 -9.22
CA THR A 402 0.03 -12.87 -8.74
C THR A 402 -0.40 -14.28 -8.33
N GLY A 403 -1.49 -14.43 -7.56
CA GLY A 403 -1.98 -15.74 -7.12
C GLY A 403 -2.48 -16.61 -8.27
N TRP A 404 -3.26 -16.05 -9.19
CA TRP A 404 -3.77 -16.78 -10.34
C TRP A 404 -2.66 -17.21 -11.30
N MET A 405 -1.70 -16.36 -11.57
CA MET A 405 -0.56 -16.66 -12.44
C MET A 405 0.38 -17.69 -11.81
N LEU A 406 0.65 -17.63 -10.48
CA LEU A 406 1.40 -18.71 -9.79
C LEU A 406 0.73 -20.06 -9.99
N ALA A 407 -0.59 -20.13 -9.82
CA ALA A 407 -1.35 -21.37 -10.04
C ALA A 407 -1.28 -21.83 -11.50
N GLN A 408 -1.37 -20.90 -12.46
CA GLN A 408 -1.27 -21.19 -13.89
C GLN A 408 0.10 -21.77 -14.28
N PHE A 409 1.19 -21.26 -13.68
CA PHE A 409 2.54 -21.80 -13.86
C PHE A 409 2.80 -23.09 -13.07
N GLY A 410 1.78 -23.68 -12.44
CA GLY A 410 1.90 -24.95 -11.72
C GLY A 410 2.68 -24.85 -10.41
N PHE A 411 2.68 -23.68 -9.75
CA PHE A 411 3.37 -23.50 -8.48
C PHE A 411 2.86 -24.45 -7.39
N GLN A 412 3.78 -25.13 -6.73
CA GLN A 412 3.53 -25.99 -5.56
C GLN A 412 4.40 -25.52 -4.39
N ALA A 413 3.76 -25.19 -3.29
CA ALA A 413 4.47 -24.68 -2.12
C ALA A 413 5.43 -25.73 -1.53
N ASN A 414 6.61 -25.26 -1.09
CA ASN A 414 7.62 -26.06 -0.40
C ASN A 414 8.13 -27.30 -1.16
N THR A 415 8.09 -27.25 -2.49
CA THR A 415 8.63 -28.29 -3.37
C THR A 415 9.67 -27.69 -4.32
N VAL A 416 10.46 -28.55 -4.94
CA VAL A 416 11.33 -28.14 -6.07
C VAL A 416 10.42 -27.77 -7.24
N GLN A 417 10.56 -26.57 -7.73
CA GLN A 417 9.72 -26.05 -8.81
C GLN A 417 10.16 -26.54 -10.19
N SER A 418 9.22 -26.70 -11.11
CA SER A 418 9.54 -26.98 -12.49
C SER A 418 10.24 -25.79 -13.16
N ALA A 419 10.95 -26.04 -14.27
CA ALA A 419 11.60 -24.98 -15.05
C ALA A 419 10.59 -23.92 -15.54
N GLU A 420 9.38 -24.33 -15.90
CA GLU A 420 8.29 -23.45 -16.31
C GLU A 420 7.82 -22.56 -15.15
N THR A 421 7.63 -23.14 -13.96
CA THR A 421 7.28 -22.37 -12.75
C THR A 421 8.35 -21.35 -12.38
N ILE A 422 9.63 -21.73 -12.46
CA ILE A 422 10.76 -20.81 -12.20
C ILE A 422 10.78 -19.65 -13.20
N GLN A 423 10.55 -19.92 -14.50
CA GLN A 423 10.39 -18.84 -15.49
C GLN A 423 9.22 -17.92 -15.16
N GLY A 424 8.07 -18.49 -14.76
CA GLY A 424 6.92 -17.75 -14.28
C GLY A 424 7.28 -16.83 -13.11
N ILE A 425 8.00 -17.35 -12.10
CA ILE A 425 8.46 -16.57 -10.96
C ILE A 425 9.39 -15.40 -11.38
N LYS A 426 10.28 -15.62 -12.35
CA LYS A 426 11.11 -14.53 -12.92
C LYS A 426 10.25 -13.46 -13.59
N MET A 427 9.17 -13.85 -14.27
CA MET A 427 8.26 -12.91 -14.94
C MET A 427 7.54 -11.98 -13.96
N PHE A 428 7.31 -12.39 -12.70
CA PHE A 428 6.67 -11.55 -11.69
C PHE A 428 7.51 -10.34 -11.23
N LEU A 429 8.82 -10.39 -11.35
CA LEU A 429 9.67 -9.22 -11.05
C LEU A 429 10.08 -8.45 -12.32
N SER A 430 9.74 -8.96 -13.51
CA SER A 430 10.18 -8.44 -14.81
C SER A 430 9.01 -8.09 -15.73
N ILE A 431 8.57 -9.03 -16.55
CA ILE A 431 7.65 -8.81 -17.67
C ILE A 431 6.24 -8.43 -17.20
N LEU A 432 5.70 -9.12 -16.20
CA LEU A 432 4.34 -8.86 -15.72
C LEU A 432 4.19 -7.47 -15.10
N PRO A 433 5.08 -7.01 -14.20
CA PRO A 433 5.06 -5.62 -13.75
C PRO A 433 5.30 -4.63 -14.90
N ALA A 434 6.24 -4.93 -15.82
CA ALA A 434 6.50 -4.07 -16.96
C ALA A 434 5.25 -3.82 -17.82
N ALA A 435 4.39 -4.83 -17.99
CA ALA A 435 3.10 -4.66 -18.65
C ALA A 435 2.18 -3.65 -17.91
N GLY A 436 2.15 -3.70 -16.58
CA GLY A 436 1.43 -2.71 -15.76
C GLY A 436 1.99 -1.30 -15.90
N ALA A 437 3.32 -1.16 -15.88
CA ALA A 437 3.99 0.13 -16.09
C ALA A 437 3.73 0.69 -17.51
N LEU A 438 3.80 -0.17 -18.52
CA LEU A 438 3.51 0.20 -19.91
C LEU A 438 2.04 0.63 -20.09
N LEU A 439 1.12 -0.08 -19.46
CA LEU A 439 -0.30 0.29 -19.47
C LEU A 439 -0.52 1.66 -18.79
N SER A 440 0.13 1.92 -17.68
CA SER A 440 0.10 3.21 -16.99
C SER A 440 0.66 4.33 -17.89
N LEU A 441 1.78 4.07 -18.56
CA LEU A 441 2.38 4.99 -19.54
C LEU A 441 1.41 5.29 -20.68
N ALA A 442 0.71 4.27 -21.23
CA ALA A 442 -0.27 4.43 -22.27
C ALA A 442 -1.44 5.33 -21.84
N PHE A 443 -1.97 5.14 -20.63
CA PHE A 443 -3.00 6.03 -20.09
C PHE A 443 -2.51 7.48 -20.02
N ILE A 444 -1.34 7.73 -19.44
CA ILE A 444 -0.81 9.10 -19.28
C ILE A 444 -0.46 9.73 -20.61
N TYR A 445 -0.11 8.96 -21.64
CA TYR A 445 0.09 9.47 -22.98
C TYR A 445 -1.17 10.17 -23.51
N PHE A 446 -2.36 9.69 -23.19
CA PHE A 446 -3.63 10.30 -23.57
C PHE A 446 -4.14 11.36 -22.58
N TYR A 447 -3.39 11.66 -21.50
CA TYR A 447 -3.81 12.65 -20.51
C TYR A 447 -3.78 14.07 -21.08
N PRO A 448 -4.92 14.79 -21.11
CA PRO A 448 -5.04 16.04 -21.88
C PRO A 448 -4.55 17.28 -21.12
N LEU A 449 -4.41 17.22 -19.77
CA LEU A 449 -4.05 18.39 -18.97
C LEU A 449 -2.51 18.55 -18.93
N SER A 450 -1.98 19.28 -19.92
CA SER A 450 -0.58 19.70 -19.91
C SER A 450 -0.35 20.88 -18.97
N GLU A 451 0.90 21.16 -18.60
CA GLU A 451 1.26 22.32 -17.76
C GLU A 451 0.77 23.64 -18.35
N THR A 452 0.86 23.82 -19.69
CA THR A 452 0.35 25.01 -20.38
C THR A 452 -1.16 25.14 -20.18
N LYS A 453 -1.89 24.03 -20.40
CA LYS A 453 -3.35 24.03 -20.23
C LYS A 453 -3.78 24.26 -18.79
N MET A 454 -3.02 23.77 -17.82
CA MET A 454 -3.30 24.04 -16.41
C MET A 454 -3.08 25.48 -16.02
N LYS A 455 -2.09 26.16 -16.58
CA LYS A 455 -1.90 27.61 -16.41
C LYS A 455 -3.08 28.41 -16.95
N GLU A 456 -3.61 28.05 -18.12
CA GLU A 456 -4.81 28.66 -18.71
C GLU A 456 -6.02 28.46 -17.80
N ILE A 457 -6.27 27.22 -17.36
CA ILE A 457 -7.38 26.87 -16.46
C ILE A 457 -7.31 27.66 -15.15
N THR A 458 -6.12 27.74 -14.55
CA THR A 458 -5.92 28.47 -13.29
C THR A 458 -6.18 29.95 -13.46
N ALA A 459 -5.70 30.57 -14.56
CA ALA A 459 -5.93 31.97 -14.87
C ALA A 459 -7.43 32.29 -15.07
N GLU A 460 -8.14 31.44 -15.84
CA GLU A 460 -9.58 31.60 -16.04
C GLU A 460 -10.40 31.44 -14.73
N LEU A 461 -9.98 30.51 -13.85
CA LEU A 461 -10.62 30.34 -12.55
C LEU A 461 -10.36 31.53 -11.62
N GLU A 462 -9.16 32.11 -11.65
CA GLU A 462 -8.84 33.30 -10.87
C GLU A 462 -9.66 34.52 -11.35
N GLU A 463 -9.88 34.64 -12.65
CA GLU A 463 -10.71 35.69 -13.22
C GLU A 463 -12.19 35.53 -12.84
N LYS A 464 -12.72 34.29 -12.87
CA LYS A 464 -14.11 34.01 -12.44
C LYS A 464 -14.35 34.17 -10.94
N ARG A 465 -13.29 34.10 -10.11
CA ARG A 465 -13.37 34.26 -8.66
C ARG A 465 -13.22 35.72 -8.19
N LYS A 466 -12.81 36.63 -9.07
CA LYS A 466 -12.80 38.09 -8.85
C LYS A 466 -14.18 38.69 -9.14
#